data_24d6e5cb5f74da2c835b4505e7348899
#
_entry.id   24d6e5cb5f74da2c835b4505e7348899
#
_cell.length_a   1.000
_cell.length_b   1.000
_cell.length_c   1.000
_cell.angle_alpha   90.00
_cell.angle_beta   90.00
_cell.angle_gamma   90.00
#
_symmetry.space_group_name_H-M   'P 1'
#
loop_
_entity.id
_entity.type
_entity.pdbx_description
1 polymer ?
#
loop_
_entity_poly.entity_id
_entity_poly.type
_entity_poly.pdbx_seq_one_letter_code
_entity_poly.pdbx_strand_id
1 'polypeptide(L)'
;MNKQINLFWIALVLSAIIFTSCPPPEVVAVTEVSLSQSELTLNVNKSVTLTATVSPENASNKNVSWSSSDETVATVDTNGLVEALKAGTATITVKTEDGEKTATCSVTVTSMVKLELKGKSFQMGADYAVANAREKPVHTVTFTRDIYMCDHEVTQAEWQAVMGNNPSYFQGEEADRKVADGEVQENRPVEFVSWYDAIAYCNKRSIMEGLEPCYIIMNTDGFSVDWANLEYDYIPKTSNDLWNTARCNFTKNGYRLPTEAEWEYAARGGIADTDKAVWAGTTTAGEFGYYTWYIENSNKRTHEVKKKLPNGYGLYDMSGNVWEWCWDWYKDYQEGDEIDPVGGSSGPNRVYRGGCSISGSSCRASSRFFNGPLADENIAKGLGFRLVRTVQ
;
A
#
# COMPACT_ATOMS: atom_id res chain seq x y z
N MET A 1 -115.46 -41.39 -0.88
CA MET A 1 -114.73 -40.31 -0.22
C MET A 1 -113.22 -40.53 -0.59
N ASN A 2 -112.76 -39.88 -1.69
CA ASN A 2 -111.39 -40.00 -2.18
C ASN A 2 -110.62 -38.75 -1.74
N LYS A 3 -109.52 -38.98 -1.05
CA LYS A 3 -108.54 -37.96 -0.78
C LYS A 3 -107.37 -38.12 -1.83
N GLN A 4 -107.24 -37.12 -2.64
CA GLN A 4 -106.04 -37.02 -3.54
C GLN A 4 -104.88 -36.51 -2.72
N ILE A 5 -103.74 -37.17 -2.91
CA ILE A 5 -102.43 -36.75 -2.38
C ILE A 5 -101.66 -36.07 -3.52
N ASN A 6 -101.38 -34.78 -3.34
CA ASN A 6 -100.52 -34.01 -4.25
C ASN A 6 -99.09 -34.29 -3.92
N LEU A 7 -98.32 -34.85 -4.90
CA LEU A 7 -96.92 -34.98 -4.84
C LEU A 7 -96.22 -33.67 -5.34
N PHE A 8 -95.54 -32.97 -4.42
CA PHE A 8 -94.70 -31.86 -4.77
C PHE A 8 -93.27 -32.43 -5.16
N TRP A 9 -92.87 -32.20 -6.38
CA TRP A 9 -91.49 -32.46 -6.82
C TRP A 9 -90.61 -31.29 -6.43
N ILE A 10 -89.66 -31.49 -5.50
CA ILE A 10 -88.61 -30.52 -5.20
C ILE A 10 -87.44 -30.82 -6.15
N ALA A 11 -87.22 -29.95 -7.14
CA ALA A 11 -86.02 -30.03 -8.00
C ALA A 11 -84.80 -29.51 -7.25
N LEU A 12 -83.92 -30.39 -6.89
CA LEU A 12 -82.61 -30.00 -6.28
C LEU A 12 -81.66 -29.53 -7.38
N VAL A 13 -81.41 -28.19 -7.49
CA VAL A 13 -80.43 -27.63 -8.39
C VAL A 13 -79.07 -27.78 -7.70
N LEU A 14 -78.25 -28.76 -8.15
CA LEU A 14 -76.87 -28.89 -7.74
C LEU A 14 -76.03 -27.86 -8.50
N SER A 15 -75.69 -26.73 -7.87
CA SER A 15 -74.69 -25.77 -8.37
C SER A 15 -73.31 -26.40 -8.22
N ALA A 16 -72.73 -26.88 -9.29
CA ALA A 16 -71.30 -27.25 -9.33
C ALA A 16 -70.46 -25.99 -9.27
N ILE A 17 -69.83 -25.70 -8.10
CA ILE A 17 -68.87 -24.68 -7.95
C ILE A 17 -67.54 -25.21 -8.64
N ILE A 18 -67.28 -24.75 -9.83
CA ILE A 18 -66.00 -25.02 -10.52
C ILE A 18 -64.92 -24.16 -9.82
N PHE A 19 -64.14 -24.76 -8.91
CA PHE A 19 -62.90 -24.17 -8.46
C PHE A 19 -61.94 -24.17 -9.65
N THR A 20 -61.81 -23.05 -10.37
CA THR A 20 -60.69 -22.84 -11.26
C THR A 20 -59.45 -22.71 -10.38
N SER A 21 -58.70 -23.78 -10.21
CA SER A 21 -57.38 -23.69 -9.61
C SER A 21 -56.54 -22.82 -10.52
N CYS A 22 -56.11 -21.67 -10.01
CA CYS A 22 -55.09 -20.88 -10.67
C CYS A 22 -53.87 -21.80 -10.85
N PRO A 23 -53.32 -21.94 -12.05
CA PRO A 23 -52.10 -22.70 -12.21
C PRO A 23 -51.04 -22.13 -11.28
N PRO A 24 -50.18 -22.92 -10.66
CA PRO A 24 -49.08 -22.42 -9.86
C PRO A 24 -48.26 -21.43 -10.71
N PRO A 25 -47.76 -20.34 -10.11
CA PRO A 25 -46.93 -19.40 -10.85
C PRO A 25 -45.78 -20.15 -11.54
N GLU A 26 -45.55 -19.83 -12.80
CA GLU A 26 -44.46 -20.43 -13.57
C GLU A 26 -43.12 -20.11 -12.90
N VAL A 27 -42.36 -21.13 -12.50
CA VAL A 27 -41.04 -20.96 -11.90
C VAL A 27 -40.04 -20.68 -13.04
N VAL A 28 -39.53 -19.46 -13.09
CA VAL A 28 -38.51 -19.04 -14.04
C VAL A 28 -37.14 -19.28 -13.40
N ALA A 29 -36.41 -20.23 -13.94
CA ALA A 29 -35.06 -20.59 -13.44
C ALA A 29 -34.00 -19.55 -13.79
N VAL A 30 -32.98 -19.47 -12.96
CA VAL A 30 -31.79 -18.65 -13.21
C VAL A 30 -30.94 -19.28 -14.32
N THR A 31 -30.58 -18.50 -15.32
CA THR A 31 -29.72 -18.92 -16.44
C THR A 31 -28.28 -18.45 -16.30
N GLU A 32 -28.06 -17.30 -15.67
CA GLU A 32 -26.75 -16.66 -15.53
C GLU A 32 -26.69 -15.73 -14.32
N VAL A 33 -25.50 -15.47 -13.80
CA VAL A 33 -25.17 -14.35 -12.92
C VAL A 33 -23.93 -13.64 -13.42
N SER A 34 -23.90 -12.32 -13.34
CA SER A 34 -22.75 -11.48 -13.68
C SER A 34 -22.44 -10.50 -12.55
N LEU A 35 -21.20 -10.00 -12.54
CA LEU A 35 -20.73 -8.97 -11.62
C LEU A 35 -20.51 -7.65 -12.34
N SER A 36 -20.66 -6.54 -11.59
CA SER A 36 -20.37 -5.18 -12.09
C SER A 36 -18.91 -5.01 -12.54
N GLN A 37 -17.98 -5.80 -12.00
CA GLN A 37 -16.56 -5.80 -12.33
C GLN A 37 -16.01 -7.23 -12.26
N SER A 38 -15.07 -7.59 -13.16
CA SER A 38 -14.33 -8.86 -13.15
C SER A 38 -12.96 -8.72 -12.49
N GLU A 39 -12.45 -7.50 -12.38
CA GLU A 39 -11.18 -7.16 -11.72
C GLU A 39 -11.37 -5.92 -10.86
N LEU A 40 -10.71 -5.88 -9.72
CA LEU A 40 -10.78 -4.79 -8.76
C LEU A 40 -9.42 -4.61 -8.08
N THR A 41 -8.93 -3.38 -8.02
CA THR A 41 -7.75 -3.03 -7.22
C THR A 41 -8.16 -2.09 -6.11
N LEU A 42 -7.84 -2.45 -4.87
CA LEU A 42 -8.12 -1.67 -3.68
C LEU A 42 -6.85 -1.45 -2.87
N ASN A 43 -6.73 -0.28 -2.26
CA ASN A 43 -5.76 -0.10 -1.19
C ASN A 43 -6.27 -0.75 0.10
N VAL A 44 -5.34 -1.20 0.94
CA VAL A 44 -5.68 -1.71 2.28
C VAL A 44 -6.57 -0.72 3.03
N ASN A 45 -7.58 -1.23 3.75
CA ASN A 45 -8.63 -0.48 4.48
C ASN A 45 -9.58 0.34 3.57
N LYS A 46 -9.66 0.01 2.29
CA LYS A 46 -10.71 0.55 1.39
C LYS A 46 -11.73 -0.52 1.09
N SER A 47 -12.93 -0.09 0.75
CA SER A 47 -14.05 -0.97 0.40
C SER A 47 -14.76 -0.50 -0.86
N VAL A 48 -15.36 -1.47 -1.58
CA VAL A 48 -16.17 -1.25 -2.79
C VAL A 48 -17.29 -2.28 -2.79
N THR A 49 -18.49 -1.88 -3.20
CA THR A 49 -19.60 -2.83 -3.38
C THR A 49 -19.61 -3.37 -4.80
N LEU A 50 -19.49 -4.70 -4.95
CA LEU A 50 -19.76 -5.43 -6.18
C LEU A 50 -21.26 -5.67 -6.30
N THR A 51 -21.84 -5.41 -7.48
CA THR A 51 -23.26 -5.69 -7.76
C THR A 51 -23.38 -6.96 -8.57
N ALA A 52 -24.18 -7.92 -8.09
CA ALA A 52 -24.55 -9.12 -8.84
C ALA A 52 -25.84 -8.86 -9.63
N THR A 53 -25.82 -9.24 -10.91
CA THR A 53 -26.99 -9.21 -11.79
C THR A 53 -27.37 -10.63 -12.16
N VAL A 54 -28.57 -11.07 -11.77
CA VAL A 54 -29.13 -12.40 -12.05
C VAL A 54 -30.02 -12.35 -13.28
N SER A 55 -29.81 -13.26 -14.21
CA SER A 55 -30.62 -13.37 -15.44
C SER A 55 -31.42 -14.68 -15.45
N PRO A 56 -32.64 -14.68 -16.03
CA PRO A 56 -33.34 -13.53 -16.57
C PRO A 56 -33.89 -12.62 -15.46
N GLU A 57 -34.24 -11.38 -15.80
CA GLU A 57 -34.73 -10.38 -14.82
C GLU A 57 -36.00 -10.84 -14.05
N ASN A 58 -36.81 -11.69 -14.68
CA ASN A 58 -38.01 -12.27 -14.07
C ASN A 58 -37.75 -13.62 -13.38
N ALA A 59 -36.50 -14.02 -13.11
CA ALA A 59 -36.18 -15.24 -12.37
C ALA A 59 -36.87 -15.26 -11.02
N SER A 60 -37.42 -16.43 -10.65
CA SER A 60 -38.27 -16.58 -9.46
C SER A 60 -37.48 -16.52 -8.14
N ASN A 61 -36.22 -17.00 -8.15
CA ASN A 61 -35.29 -16.89 -7.01
C ASN A 61 -34.00 -16.22 -7.47
N LYS A 62 -33.75 -15.01 -7.01
CA LYS A 62 -32.54 -14.22 -7.31
C LYS A 62 -31.55 -14.18 -6.14
N ASN A 63 -31.78 -14.98 -5.11
CA ASN A 63 -30.87 -15.00 -3.97
C ASN A 63 -29.48 -15.46 -4.39
N VAL A 64 -28.49 -14.79 -3.83
CA VAL A 64 -27.09 -15.07 -4.06
C VAL A 64 -26.34 -15.22 -2.73
N SER A 65 -25.26 -15.98 -2.78
CA SER A 65 -24.28 -16.07 -1.71
C SER A 65 -22.92 -15.56 -2.21
N TRP A 66 -22.13 -15.02 -1.30
CA TRP A 66 -20.82 -14.47 -1.58
C TRP A 66 -19.74 -15.22 -0.80
N SER A 67 -18.56 -15.33 -1.38
CA SER A 67 -17.38 -15.91 -0.71
C SER A 67 -16.09 -15.28 -1.22
N SER A 68 -15.08 -15.28 -0.37
CA SER A 68 -13.70 -14.91 -0.70
C SER A 68 -12.81 -16.15 -0.70
N SER A 69 -11.86 -16.25 -1.62
CA SER A 69 -10.84 -17.30 -1.63
C SER A 69 -9.79 -17.12 -0.54
N ASP A 70 -9.61 -15.87 -0.03
CA ASP A 70 -8.71 -15.53 1.06
C ASP A 70 -9.27 -14.36 1.86
N GLU A 71 -9.93 -14.69 2.97
CA GLU A 71 -10.52 -13.70 3.87
C GLU A 71 -9.48 -12.90 4.66
N THR A 72 -8.21 -13.29 4.65
CA THR A 72 -7.14 -12.49 5.24
C THR A 72 -6.70 -11.33 4.34
N VAL A 73 -6.94 -11.46 3.03
CA VAL A 73 -6.64 -10.44 2.01
C VAL A 73 -7.84 -9.55 1.79
N ALA A 74 -9.00 -10.12 1.50
CA ALA A 74 -10.24 -9.39 1.29
C ALA A 74 -11.45 -10.19 1.77
N THR A 75 -12.37 -9.56 2.48
CA THR A 75 -13.67 -10.12 2.84
C THR A 75 -14.77 -9.63 1.92
N VAL A 76 -15.91 -10.31 1.92
CA VAL A 76 -17.13 -9.85 1.26
C VAL A 76 -18.32 -10.15 2.14
N ASP A 77 -19.25 -9.18 2.27
CA ASP A 77 -20.48 -9.35 3.02
C ASP A 77 -21.64 -9.88 2.13
N THR A 78 -22.79 -10.11 2.74
CA THR A 78 -24.01 -10.60 2.04
C THR A 78 -24.57 -9.60 1.03
N ASN A 79 -24.16 -8.34 1.06
CA ASN A 79 -24.58 -7.28 0.15
C ASN A 79 -23.58 -7.04 -0.98
N GLY A 80 -22.48 -7.81 -1.02
CA GLY A 80 -21.40 -7.66 -1.99
C GLY A 80 -20.39 -6.57 -1.64
N LEU A 81 -20.40 -6.05 -0.39
CA LEU A 81 -19.36 -5.10 0.07
C LEU A 81 -18.05 -5.86 0.27
N VAL A 82 -17.06 -5.55 -0.57
CA VAL A 82 -15.71 -6.07 -0.47
C VAL A 82 -14.87 -5.13 0.37
N GLU A 83 -14.22 -5.65 1.42
CA GLU A 83 -13.30 -4.91 2.27
C GLU A 83 -11.88 -5.45 2.10
N ALA A 84 -10.94 -4.56 1.80
CA ALA A 84 -9.52 -4.87 1.60
C ALA A 84 -8.78 -4.82 2.94
N LEU A 85 -8.23 -5.96 3.40
CA LEU A 85 -7.62 -6.09 4.73
C LEU A 85 -6.10 -6.11 4.69
N LYS A 86 -5.50 -6.83 3.74
CA LYS A 86 -4.05 -7.03 3.63
C LYS A 86 -3.64 -7.10 2.17
N ALA A 87 -2.45 -6.57 1.85
CA ALA A 87 -1.90 -6.67 0.49
C ALA A 87 -1.79 -8.14 0.03
N GLY A 88 -2.26 -8.41 -1.18
CA GLY A 88 -2.35 -9.74 -1.75
C GLY A 88 -3.42 -9.82 -2.84
N THR A 89 -3.78 -11.02 -3.24
CA THR A 89 -4.86 -11.27 -4.20
C THR A 89 -5.89 -12.23 -3.61
N ALA A 90 -7.16 -11.94 -3.83
CA ALA A 90 -8.27 -12.82 -3.49
C ALA A 90 -9.27 -12.87 -4.65
N THR A 91 -9.97 -13.98 -4.79
CA THR A 91 -11.09 -14.10 -5.74
C THR A 91 -12.40 -14.02 -4.97
N ILE A 92 -13.19 -13.00 -5.26
CA ILE A 92 -14.56 -12.91 -4.76
C ILE A 92 -15.47 -13.65 -5.73
N THR A 93 -16.28 -14.55 -5.19
CA THR A 93 -17.22 -15.36 -5.95
C THR A 93 -18.66 -15.07 -5.48
N VAL A 94 -19.55 -14.80 -6.43
CA VAL A 94 -20.99 -14.82 -6.21
C VAL A 94 -21.56 -16.12 -6.78
N LYS A 95 -22.49 -16.74 -6.05
CA LYS A 95 -23.19 -17.97 -6.46
C LYS A 95 -24.68 -17.81 -6.23
N THR A 96 -25.51 -18.15 -7.24
CA THR A 96 -26.97 -18.15 -7.10
C THR A 96 -27.47 -19.40 -6.36
N GLU A 97 -28.53 -19.26 -5.55
CA GLU A 97 -29.18 -20.41 -4.90
C GLU A 97 -29.89 -21.29 -5.94
N ASP A 98 -30.55 -20.67 -6.92
CA ASP A 98 -31.18 -21.39 -8.03
C ASP A 98 -30.17 -21.58 -9.17
N GLY A 99 -30.00 -22.82 -9.61
CA GLY A 99 -29.14 -23.22 -10.73
C GLY A 99 -27.64 -23.12 -10.47
N GLU A 100 -27.17 -22.73 -9.26
CA GLU A 100 -25.77 -22.69 -8.83
C GLU A 100 -24.84 -21.93 -9.81
N LYS A 101 -25.33 -20.92 -10.50
CA LYS A 101 -24.54 -20.09 -11.40
C LYS A 101 -23.53 -19.27 -10.62
N THR A 102 -22.31 -19.11 -11.15
CA THR A 102 -21.26 -18.36 -10.49
C THR A 102 -20.68 -17.28 -11.39
N ALA A 103 -20.24 -16.17 -10.77
CA ALA A 103 -19.37 -15.18 -11.39
C ALA A 103 -18.26 -14.79 -10.39
N THR A 104 -17.12 -14.37 -10.91
CA THR A 104 -15.94 -14.07 -10.09
C THR A 104 -15.39 -12.68 -10.39
N CYS A 105 -14.81 -12.06 -9.35
CA CYS A 105 -14.00 -10.86 -9.45
C CYS A 105 -12.62 -11.13 -8.84
N SER A 106 -11.56 -10.87 -9.58
CA SER A 106 -10.19 -10.90 -9.06
C SER A 106 -9.92 -9.62 -8.31
N VAL A 107 -9.68 -9.70 -7.01
CA VAL A 107 -9.39 -8.54 -6.14
C VAL A 107 -7.90 -8.51 -5.83
N THR A 108 -7.22 -7.45 -6.26
CA THR A 108 -5.85 -7.14 -5.87
C THR A 108 -5.89 -6.09 -4.77
N VAL A 109 -5.40 -6.44 -3.59
CA VAL A 109 -5.23 -5.48 -2.49
C VAL A 109 -3.78 -5.03 -2.49
N THR A 110 -3.57 -3.71 -2.50
CA THR A 110 -2.23 -3.11 -2.55
C THR A 110 -2.03 -2.11 -1.42
N SER A 111 -0.80 -1.99 -0.95
CA SER A 111 -0.36 -0.92 -0.06
C SER A 111 0.17 0.30 -0.82
N MET A 112 0.09 0.30 -2.16
CA MET A 112 0.64 1.36 -3.00
C MET A 112 -0.39 2.45 -3.25
N VAL A 113 -0.12 3.66 -2.76
CA VAL A 113 -0.93 4.86 -3.00
C VAL A 113 -0.47 5.55 -4.27
N LYS A 114 -1.38 5.82 -5.19
CA LYS A 114 -1.08 6.64 -6.38
C LYS A 114 -0.95 8.10 -6.00
N LEU A 115 0.19 8.70 -6.29
CA LEU A 115 0.43 10.13 -6.17
C LEU A 115 0.46 10.73 -7.58
N GLU A 116 -0.50 11.61 -7.85
CA GLU A 116 -0.62 12.33 -9.13
C GLU A 116 0.32 13.54 -9.12
N LEU A 117 1.60 13.28 -9.43
CA LEU A 117 2.67 14.26 -9.39
C LEU A 117 2.87 14.98 -10.73
N LYS A 118 2.54 14.33 -11.84
CA LYS A 118 2.79 14.87 -13.19
C LYS A 118 2.23 16.26 -13.36
N GLY A 119 3.11 17.22 -13.65
CA GLY A 119 2.78 18.64 -13.79
C GLY A 119 2.62 19.38 -12.47
N LYS A 120 2.84 18.74 -11.32
CA LYS A 120 2.86 19.38 -10.01
C LYS A 120 4.23 19.96 -9.72
N SER A 121 4.23 21.11 -9.02
CA SER A 121 5.43 21.74 -8.49
C SER A 121 5.25 22.02 -7.00
N PHE A 122 6.34 22.00 -6.24
CA PHE A 122 6.34 22.39 -4.83
C PHE A 122 7.66 23.05 -4.45
N GLN A 123 7.65 23.73 -3.29
CA GLN A 123 8.84 24.33 -2.71
C GLN A 123 9.54 23.28 -1.85
N MET A 124 10.65 22.71 -2.35
CA MET A 124 11.48 21.78 -1.63
C MET A 124 12.43 22.47 -0.68
N GLY A 125 12.65 21.90 0.50
CA GLY A 125 13.46 22.51 1.55
C GLY A 125 12.64 23.31 2.55
N ALA A 126 13.28 24.15 3.36
CA ALA A 126 12.61 24.96 4.36
C ALA A 126 13.39 26.23 4.69
N ASP A 127 12.66 27.32 5.01
CA ASP A 127 13.23 28.62 5.40
C ASP A 127 12.72 29.12 6.75
N TYR A 128 12.07 28.28 7.54
CA TYR A 128 11.63 28.65 8.89
C TYR A 128 12.78 28.58 9.92
N ALA A 129 12.56 29.19 11.09
CA ALA A 129 13.61 29.44 12.09
C ALA A 129 14.37 28.18 12.59
N VAL A 130 13.72 27.00 12.57
CA VAL A 130 14.34 25.74 13.02
C VAL A 130 14.92 24.90 11.87
N ALA A 131 14.83 25.40 10.62
CA ALA A 131 15.46 24.74 9.48
C ALA A 131 16.98 24.85 9.56
N ASN A 132 17.68 23.75 9.32
CA ASN A 132 19.15 23.78 9.29
C ASN A 132 19.69 24.14 7.88
N ALA A 133 20.98 24.38 7.78
CA ALA A 133 21.60 24.80 6.52
C ALA A 133 21.42 23.80 5.37
N ARG A 134 21.25 22.51 5.69
CA ARG A 134 21.07 21.44 4.68
C ARG A 134 19.70 21.49 4.01
N GLU A 135 18.74 22.14 4.64
CA GLU A 135 17.36 22.29 4.15
C GLU A 135 17.23 23.51 3.21
N LYS A 136 18.32 24.26 2.98
CA LYS A 136 18.37 25.53 2.23
C LYS A 136 19.30 25.44 0.99
N PRO A 137 19.04 26.28 -0.03
CA PRO A 137 17.90 27.18 -0.20
C PRO A 137 16.59 26.42 -0.50
N VAL A 138 15.47 27.06 -0.23
CA VAL A 138 14.17 26.61 -0.77
C VAL A 138 14.19 26.84 -2.28
N HIS A 139 13.75 25.83 -3.05
CA HIS A 139 13.73 25.88 -4.51
C HIS A 139 12.52 25.15 -5.07
N THR A 140 12.13 25.45 -6.29
CA THR A 140 10.99 24.82 -6.94
C THR A 140 11.40 23.47 -7.53
N VAL A 141 10.65 22.42 -7.21
CA VAL A 141 10.75 21.13 -7.89
C VAL A 141 9.47 20.87 -8.67
N THR A 142 9.60 20.46 -9.94
CA THR A 142 8.50 20.08 -10.82
C THR A 142 8.64 18.62 -11.22
N PHE A 143 7.53 17.87 -11.19
CA PHE A 143 7.49 16.45 -11.57
C PHE A 143 6.89 16.26 -12.97
N THR A 144 7.44 15.30 -13.72
CA THR A 144 6.94 14.95 -15.06
C THR A 144 6.20 13.61 -15.10
N ARG A 145 6.18 12.87 -14.00
CA ARG A 145 5.59 11.53 -13.91
C ARG A 145 4.80 11.35 -12.62
N ASP A 146 3.77 10.50 -12.69
CA ASP A 146 3.07 10.00 -11.50
C ASP A 146 3.82 8.81 -10.91
N ILE A 147 3.64 8.57 -9.62
CA ILE A 147 4.20 7.43 -8.93
C ILE A 147 3.15 6.70 -8.09
N TYR A 148 3.40 5.46 -7.81
CA TYR A 148 2.86 4.75 -6.65
C TYR A 148 3.88 4.78 -5.53
N MET A 149 3.47 5.09 -4.30
CA MET A 149 4.30 5.02 -3.10
C MET A 149 3.65 4.07 -2.09
N CYS A 150 4.45 3.19 -1.48
CA CYS A 150 3.95 2.33 -0.41
C CYS A 150 3.47 3.18 0.76
N ASP A 151 2.29 2.86 1.29
CA ASP A 151 1.66 3.63 2.36
C ASP A 151 2.39 3.50 3.71
N HIS A 152 3.36 2.59 3.82
CA HIS A 152 4.19 2.33 5.00
C HIS A 152 5.63 1.98 4.60
N GLU A 153 6.51 1.95 5.58
CA GLU A 153 7.89 1.45 5.49
C GLU A 153 7.89 -0.07 5.23
N VAL A 154 8.87 -0.61 4.50
CA VAL A 154 8.97 -2.07 4.29
C VAL A 154 9.05 -2.78 5.63
N THR A 155 8.15 -3.72 5.88
CA THR A 155 8.09 -4.47 7.13
C THR A 155 9.10 -5.62 7.18
N GLN A 156 9.38 -6.12 8.39
CA GLN A 156 10.26 -7.29 8.59
C GLN A 156 9.71 -8.53 7.89
N ALA A 157 8.37 -8.74 7.89
CA ALA A 157 7.75 -9.82 7.14
C ALA A 157 7.93 -9.68 5.62
N GLU A 158 7.70 -8.49 5.08
CA GLU A 158 7.89 -8.23 3.63
C GLU A 158 9.35 -8.42 3.23
N TRP A 159 10.28 -7.94 4.04
CA TRP A 159 11.71 -8.15 3.82
C TRP A 159 12.05 -9.64 3.81
N GLN A 160 11.64 -10.38 4.84
CA GLN A 160 11.95 -11.81 4.97
C GLN A 160 11.37 -12.62 3.82
N ALA A 161 10.19 -12.27 3.32
CA ALA A 161 9.56 -12.94 2.18
C ALA A 161 10.38 -12.81 0.89
N VAL A 162 11.13 -11.71 0.71
CA VAL A 162 11.94 -11.45 -0.50
C VAL A 162 13.39 -11.85 -0.33
N MET A 163 13.98 -11.58 0.85
CA MET A 163 15.42 -11.74 1.09
C MET A 163 15.79 -13.02 1.85
N GLY A 164 14.81 -13.69 2.46
CA GLY A 164 15.00 -14.98 3.15
C GLY A 164 15.56 -14.89 4.57
N ASN A 165 15.83 -13.68 5.08
CA ASN A 165 16.37 -13.43 6.42
C ASN A 165 15.73 -12.21 7.07
N ASN A 166 16.08 -11.91 8.34
CA ASN A 166 15.70 -10.66 8.99
C ASN A 166 16.95 -10.04 9.65
N PRO A 167 17.48 -8.93 9.10
CA PRO A 167 18.68 -8.28 9.65
C PRO A 167 18.40 -7.33 10.81
N SER A 168 17.12 -7.04 11.11
CA SER A 168 16.72 -5.97 12.02
C SER A 168 17.33 -6.10 13.41
N TYR A 169 17.76 -4.98 13.96
CA TYR A 169 18.21 -4.88 15.35
C TYR A 169 17.05 -5.04 16.36
N PHE A 170 15.91 -4.39 16.04
CA PHE A 170 14.73 -4.43 16.89
C PHE A 170 13.93 -5.72 16.69
N GLN A 171 14.46 -6.84 17.18
CA GLN A 171 13.83 -8.15 17.22
C GLN A 171 14.30 -8.95 18.44
N GLY A 172 13.56 -10.01 18.80
CA GLY A 172 13.87 -10.88 19.93
C GLY A 172 13.29 -10.39 21.25
N GLU A 173 13.75 -11.00 22.36
CA GLU A 173 13.14 -10.85 23.68
C GLU A 173 13.86 -9.85 24.60
N GLU A 174 14.96 -9.26 24.17
CA GLU A 174 15.69 -8.29 24.98
C GLU A 174 14.85 -7.02 25.20
N ALA A 175 14.87 -6.48 26.41
CA ALA A 175 13.95 -5.43 26.86
C ALA A 175 13.97 -4.15 26.00
N ASP A 176 15.10 -3.83 25.38
CA ASP A 176 15.29 -2.67 24.50
C ASP A 176 14.93 -2.96 23.03
N ARG A 177 14.72 -4.23 22.67
CA ARG A 177 14.49 -4.69 21.28
C ARG A 177 13.14 -5.34 21.07
N LYS A 178 12.59 -5.96 22.12
CA LYS A 178 11.33 -6.70 21.99
C LYS A 178 10.19 -5.81 21.49
N VAL A 179 9.23 -6.43 20.83
CA VAL A 179 8.01 -5.79 20.38
C VAL A 179 7.22 -5.20 21.55
N ALA A 180 6.49 -4.13 21.34
CA ALA A 180 5.61 -3.56 22.35
C ALA A 180 4.40 -4.48 22.60
N ASP A 181 3.84 -4.40 23.81
CA ASP A 181 2.71 -5.24 24.18
C ASP A 181 1.51 -4.99 23.26
N GLY A 182 0.96 -6.05 22.68
CA GLY A 182 -0.16 -6.00 21.73
C GLY A 182 0.24 -5.67 20.29
N GLU A 183 1.53 -5.56 20.00
CA GLU A 183 2.06 -5.42 18.64
C GLU A 183 2.65 -6.74 18.13
N VAL A 184 2.78 -6.85 16.81
CA VAL A 184 3.32 -8.04 16.12
C VAL A 184 4.70 -7.70 15.55
N GLN A 185 5.70 -8.53 15.87
CA GLN A 185 7.09 -8.31 15.48
C GLN A 185 7.28 -8.16 13.97
N GLU A 186 6.60 -8.99 13.20
CA GLU A 186 6.70 -9.04 11.74
C GLU A 186 6.17 -7.79 11.03
N ASN A 187 5.30 -7.03 11.71
CA ASN A 187 4.72 -5.79 11.18
C ASN A 187 5.57 -4.55 11.51
N ARG A 188 6.66 -4.69 12.26
CA ARG A 188 7.61 -3.59 12.47
C ARG A 188 8.38 -3.31 11.18
N PRO A 189 8.83 -2.07 10.94
CA PRO A 189 9.68 -1.81 9.78
C PRO A 189 10.97 -2.63 9.86
N VAL A 190 11.47 -3.07 8.72
CA VAL A 190 12.83 -3.57 8.63
C VAL A 190 13.81 -2.40 8.79
N GLU A 191 14.86 -2.61 9.56
CA GLU A 191 15.97 -1.68 9.73
C GLU A 191 17.29 -2.44 9.79
N PHE A 192 18.39 -1.74 9.96
CA PHE A 192 19.71 -2.32 9.87
C PHE A 192 20.05 -2.83 8.46
N VAL A 193 19.50 -2.15 7.46
CA VAL A 193 19.70 -2.41 6.04
C VAL A 193 20.52 -1.31 5.39
N SER A 194 21.49 -1.70 4.57
CA SER A 194 22.28 -0.78 3.76
C SER A 194 21.47 -0.26 2.56
N TRP A 195 21.95 0.79 1.92
CA TRP A 195 21.39 1.25 0.65
C TRP A 195 21.51 0.17 -0.44
N TYR A 196 22.59 -0.63 -0.42
CA TYR A 196 22.75 -1.76 -1.34
C TYR A 196 21.69 -2.84 -1.10
N ASP A 197 21.42 -3.15 0.16
CA ASP A 197 20.35 -4.10 0.53
C ASP A 197 18.99 -3.61 0.04
N ALA A 198 18.72 -2.31 0.18
CA ALA A 198 17.43 -1.72 -0.23
C ALA A 198 17.22 -1.77 -1.76
N ILE A 199 18.23 -1.46 -2.58
CA ILE A 199 18.11 -1.56 -4.04
C ILE A 199 18.03 -3.03 -4.52
N ALA A 200 18.72 -3.94 -3.84
CA ALA A 200 18.63 -5.37 -4.11
C ALA A 200 17.21 -5.89 -3.83
N TYR A 201 16.65 -5.53 -2.67
CA TYR A 201 15.26 -5.86 -2.33
C TYR A 201 14.29 -5.37 -3.40
N CYS A 202 14.40 -4.09 -3.81
CA CYS A 202 13.53 -3.51 -4.84
C CYS A 202 13.52 -4.33 -6.13
N ASN A 203 14.69 -4.69 -6.63
CA ASN A 203 14.81 -5.46 -7.87
C ASN A 203 14.33 -6.90 -7.71
N LYS A 204 14.69 -7.57 -6.60
CA LYS A 204 14.20 -8.93 -6.33
C LYS A 204 12.68 -8.97 -6.22
N ARG A 205 12.07 -8.07 -5.45
CA ARG A 205 10.62 -7.97 -5.33
C ARG A 205 9.95 -7.70 -6.69
N SER A 206 10.55 -6.82 -7.50
CA SER A 206 10.04 -6.55 -8.86
C SER A 206 9.99 -7.83 -9.71
N ILE A 207 11.08 -8.62 -9.71
CA ILE A 207 11.15 -9.87 -10.46
C ILE A 207 10.13 -10.89 -9.94
N MET A 208 10.01 -11.03 -8.61
CA MET A 208 9.04 -11.96 -7.99
C MET A 208 7.59 -11.63 -8.37
N GLU A 209 7.27 -10.35 -8.58
CA GLU A 209 5.94 -9.87 -8.98
C GLU A 209 5.79 -9.70 -10.50
N GLY A 210 6.75 -10.16 -11.32
CA GLY A 210 6.70 -10.07 -12.78
C GLY A 210 6.85 -8.65 -13.33
N LEU A 211 7.43 -7.73 -12.55
CA LEU A 211 7.68 -6.36 -12.94
C LEU A 211 9.08 -6.18 -13.52
N GLU A 212 9.32 -5.10 -14.27
CA GLU A 212 10.64 -4.79 -14.83
C GLU A 212 11.54 -4.12 -13.78
N PRO A 213 12.66 -4.74 -13.37
CA PRO A 213 13.59 -4.16 -12.39
C PRO A 213 14.08 -2.78 -12.80
N CYS A 214 14.19 -1.85 -11.86
CA CYS A 214 14.62 -0.47 -12.12
C CYS A 214 16.15 -0.31 -12.07
N TYR A 215 16.85 -1.09 -11.25
CA TYR A 215 18.28 -0.90 -11.04
C TYR A 215 19.15 -1.77 -11.92
N ILE A 216 20.21 -1.17 -12.44
CA ILE A 216 21.24 -1.84 -13.23
C ILE A 216 22.59 -1.53 -12.59
N ILE A 217 23.36 -2.57 -12.30
CA ILE A 217 24.78 -2.50 -11.91
C ILE A 217 25.55 -3.33 -12.93
N MET A 218 26.47 -2.69 -13.63
CA MET A 218 27.23 -3.32 -14.70
C MET A 218 28.70 -2.89 -14.63
N ASN A 219 29.62 -3.84 -14.70
CA ASN A 219 31.02 -3.53 -14.82
C ASN A 219 31.43 -3.20 -16.27
N THR A 220 32.69 -2.79 -16.48
CA THR A 220 33.25 -2.43 -17.79
C THR A 220 33.30 -3.61 -18.77
N ASP A 221 33.30 -4.84 -18.27
CA ASP A 221 33.36 -6.08 -19.06
C ASP A 221 31.98 -6.60 -19.45
N GLY A 222 30.90 -5.84 -19.13
CA GLY A 222 29.51 -6.18 -19.44
C GLY A 222 28.86 -7.16 -18.46
N PHE A 223 29.55 -7.53 -17.37
CA PHE A 223 28.91 -8.32 -16.31
C PHE A 223 27.90 -7.46 -15.57
N SER A 224 26.69 -7.98 -15.40
CA SER A 224 25.63 -7.36 -14.61
C SER A 224 25.25 -8.24 -13.42
N VAL A 225 24.75 -7.63 -12.35
CA VAL A 225 24.21 -8.37 -11.19
C VAL A 225 22.98 -9.17 -11.64
N ASP A 226 22.99 -10.47 -11.38
CA ASP A 226 21.81 -11.33 -11.54
C ASP A 226 20.92 -11.20 -10.32
N TRP A 227 19.99 -10.26 -10.40
CA TRP A 227 19.08 -9.94 -9.29
C TRP A 227 18.16 -11.10 -8.89
N ALA A 228 17.80 -11.97 -9.85
CA ALA A 228 16.88 -13.10 -9.58
C ALA A 228 17.52 -14.14 -8.65
N ASN A 229 18.82 -14.40 -8.86
CA ASN A 229 19.57 -15.40 -8.12
C ASN A 229 20.51 -14.78 -7.06
N LEU A 230 20.42 -13.46 -6.83
CA LEU A 230 21.26 -12.79 -5.83
C LEU A 230 20.89 -13.26 -4.42
N GLU A 231 21.80 -13.94 -3.74
CA GLU A 231 21.67 -14.27 -2.32
C GLU A 231 22.09 -13.07 -1.46
N TYR A 232 21.51 -12.93 -0.26
CA TYR A 232 21.73 -11.82 0.64
C TYR A 232 23.21 -11.65 1.00
N ASP A 233 23.92 -12.74 1.19
CA ASP A 233 25.34 -12.74 1.59
C ASP A 233 26.28 -12.24 0.50
N TYR A 234 25.84 -12.19 -0.77
CA TYR A 234 26.61 -11.61 -1.88
C TYR A 234 26.41 -10.10 -2.04
N ILE A 235 25.50 -9.49 -1.29
CA ILE A 235 25.37 -8.04 -1.25
C ILE A 235 26.54 -7.48 -0.46
N PRO A 236 27.30 -6.49 -0.99
CA PRO A 236 28.49 -5.98 -0.32
C PRO A 236 28.22 -5.46 1.09
N LYS A 237 29.00 -5.91 2.04
CA LYS A 237 28.98 -5.43 3.45
C LYS A 237 30.10 -4.42 3.73
N THR A 238 30.85 -4.04 2.69
CA THR A 238 31.83 -2.95 2.70
C THR A 238 31.57 -2.05 1.50
N SER A 239 32.11 -0.81 1.52
CA SER A 239 31.99 0.10 0.38
C SER A 239 32.45 -0.57 -0.91
N ASN A 240 31.65 -0.49 -1.96
CA ASN A 240 31.90 -1.21 -3.21
C ASN A 240 31.71 -0.28 -4.40
N ASP A 241 32.82 -0.03 -5.13
CA ASP A 241 32.87 0.92 -6.24
C ASP A 241 31.89 0.50 -7.37
N LEU A 242 31.74 -0.81 -7.65
CA LEU A 242 30.82 -1.30 -8.66
C LEU A 242 29.36 -1.02 -8.26
N TRP A 243 28.99 -1.31 -7.02
CA TRP A 243 27.64 -1.04 -6.53
C TRP A 243 27.32 0.45 -6.45
N ASN A 244 28.33 1.29 -6.23
CA ASN A 244 28.21 2.75 -6.29
C ASN A 244 27.91 3.27 -7.71
N THR A 245 28.17 2.47 -8.77
CA THR A 245 27.78 2.82 -10.15
C THR A 245 26.33 2.46 -10.50
N ALA A 246 25.54 1.95 -9.55
CA ALA A 246 24.15 1.61 -9.78
C ALA A 246 23.40 2.74 -10.50
N ARG A 247 22.63 2.38 -11.50
CA ARG A 247 21.76 3.31 -12.27
C ARG A 247 20.31 2.91 -12.07
N CYS A 248 19.43 3.89 -11.96
CA CYS A 248 17.99 3.68 -11.91
C CYS A 248 17.34 4.07 -13.25
N ASN A 249 16.58 3.17 -13.82
CA ASN A 249 15.74 3.49 -14.97
C ASN A 249 14.32 3.84 -14.45
N PHE A 250 14.03 5.13 -14.37
CA PHE A 250 12.76 5.67 -13.88
C PHE A 250 11.58 5.45 -14.85
N THR A 251 11.80 4.88 -16.03
CA THR A 251 10.71 4.53 -16.97
C THR A 251 10.21 3.09 -16.76
N LYS A 252 10.86 2.28 -15.91
CA LYS A 252 10.44 0.93 -15.58
C LYS A 252 9.34 0.94 -14.52
N ASN A 253 8.51 -0.11 -14.55
CA ASN A 253 7.37 -0.25 -13.62
C ASN A 253 7.69 -1.02 -12.34
N GLY A 254 8.94 -1.43 -12.13
CA GLY A 254 9.39 -2.12 -10.93
C GLY A 254 9.49 -1.22 -9.72
N TYR A 255 9.81 -1.85 -8.59
CA TYR A 255 10.05 -1.15 -7.33
C TYR A 255 11.40 -0.46 -7.32
N ARG A 256 11.44 0.68 -6.65
CA ARG A 256 12.64 1.48 -6.40
C ARG A 256 12.51 2.29 -5.10
N LEU A 257 13.61 2.85 -4.64
CA LEU A 257 13.59 3.90 -3.63
C LEU A 257 12.97 5.17 -4.21
N PRO A 258 12.31 6.00 -3.39
CA PRO A 258 11.92 7.34 -3.80
C PRO A 258 13.17 8.18 -4.11
N THR A 259 13.06 9.15 -5.02
CA THR A 259 14.00 10.27 -5.00
C THR A 259 13.75 11.11 -3.75
N GLU A 260 14.73 11.89 -3.32
CA GLU A 260 14.59 12.76 -2.18
C GLU A 260 13.41 13.73 -2.34
N ALA A 261 13.22 14.26 -3.55
CA ALA A 261 12.13 15.16 -3.87
C ALA A 261 10.75 14.47 -3.85
N GLU A 262 10.64 13.26 -4.40
CA GLU A 262 9.42 12.45 -4.33
C GLU A 262 9.06 12.15 -2.87
N TRP A 263 10.07 11.84 -2.05
CA TRP A 263 9.87 11.58 -0.63
C TRP A 263 9.36 12.81 0.12
N GLU A 264 9.99 13.99 -0.07
CA GLU A 264 9.59 15.22 0.63
C GLU A 264 8.20 15.68 0.22
N TYR A 265 7.87 15.65 -1.08
CA TYR A 265 6.52 15.96 -1.56
C TYR A 265 5.48 15.06 -0.92
N ALA A 266 5.73 13.76 -0.90
CA ALA A 266 4.86 12.77 -0.30
C ALA A 266 4.70 12.98 1.21
N ALA A 267 5.78 13.28 1.94
CA ALA A 267 5.75 13.55 3.37
C ALA A 267 4.90 14.77 3.72
N ARG A 268 4.91 15.80 2.88
CA ARG A 268 4.10 17.01 3.07
C ARG A 268 2.59 16.76 2.95
N GLY A 269 2.18 15.61 2.40
CA GLY A 269 0.82 15.06 2.56
C GLY A 269 -0.30 15.85 1.90
N GLY A 270 -0.01 16.61 0.83
CA GLY A 270 -1.03 17.41 0.12
C GLY A 270 -1.52 18.63 0.91
N ILE A 271 -0.82 19.02 1.96
CA ILE A 271 -1.09 20.29 2.64
C ILE A 271 -0.80 21.41 1.63
N ALA A 272 -1.84 22.16 1.26
CA ALA A 272 -1.79 23.16 0.19
C ALA A 272 -0.76 24.28 0.45
N ASP A 273 -0.46 24.55 1.71
CA ASP A 273 0.56 25.49 2.13
C ASP A 273 1.82 24.70 2.52
N THR A 274 2.60 24.33 1.51
CA THR A 274 3.82 23.51 1.66
C THR A 274 4.86 24.18 2.56
N ASP A 275 4.83 25.49 2.69
CA ASP A 275 5.74 26.24 3.56
C ASP A 275 5.46 26.01 5.05
N LYS A 276 4.30 25.42 5.38
CA LYS A 276 3.87 25.16 6.75
C LYS A 276 3.82 23.69 7.15
N ALA A 277 3.96 22.75 6.20
CA ALA A 277 3.97 21.33 6.50
C ALA A 277 5.28 20.94 7.20
N VAL A 278 5.41 21.28 8.47
CA VAL A 278 6.63 20.99 9.25
C VAL A 278 6.78 19.50 9.49
N TRP A 279 5.67 18.79 9.74
CA TRP A 279 5.64 17.34 9.94
C TRP A 279 4.67 16.68 8.99
N ALA A 280 4.88 15.42 8.72
CA ALA A 280 3.95 14.65 7.90
C ALA A 280 2.58 14.53 8.62
N GLY A 281 1.55 15.07 7.99
CA GLY A 281 0.16 15.01 8.47
C GLY A 281 -0.31 16.17 9.33
N THR A 282 0.57 17.02 9.88
CA THR A 282 0.14 18.17 10.69
C THR A 282 1.09 19.36 10.59
N THR A 283 0.52 20.56 10.78
CA THR A 283 1.27 21.82 10.97
C THR A 283 1.33 22.22 12.45
N THR A 284 0.68 21.47 13.34
CA THR A 284 0.47 21.78 14.75
C THR A 284 1.42 20.96 15.63
N ALA A 285 2.34 21.61 16.32
CA ALA A 285 3.30 20.93 17.19
C ALA A 285 2.64 20.03 18.27
N GLY A 286 1.47 20.45 18.82
CA GLY A 286 0.74 19.66 19.80
C GLY A 286 0.13 18.35 19.26
N GLU A 287 -0.01 18.21 17.95
CA GLU A 287 -0.56 17.05 17.30
C GLU A 287 0.50 16.06 16.77
N PHE A 288 1.75 16.49 16.76
CA PHE A 288 2.87 15.73 16.19
C PHE A 288 2.91 14.26 16.65
N GLY A 289 2.71 14.01 17.93
CA GLY A 289 2.71 12.68 18.51
C GLY A 289 1.60 11.74 17.99
N TYR A 290 0.53 12.26 17.36
CA TYR A 290 -0.50 11.42 16.73
C TYR A 290 -0.03 10.81 15.39
N TYR A 291 0.94 11.46 14.73
CA TYR A 291 1.46 11.06 13.42
C TYR A 291 2.82 10.38 13.48
N THR A 292 3.51 10.44 14.62
CA THR A 292 4.95 10.16 14.70
C THR A 292 5.29 9.25 15.87
N TRP A 293 6.11 8.23 15.60
CA TRP A 293 6.88 7.53 16.61
C TRP A 293 8.25 8.20 16.76
N TYR A 294 8.51 8.85 17.90
CA TYR A 294 9.73 9.59 18.16
C TYR A 294 10.19 9.40 19.61
N ILE A 295 11.30 10.00 20.01
CA ILE A 295 11.99 9.72 21.27
C ILE A 295 11.09 9.82 22.52
N GLU A 296 10.07 10.68 22.52
CA GLU A 296 9.22 10.89 23.70
C GLU A 296 8.08 9.86 23.82
N ASN A 297 7.70 9.16 22.75
CA ASN A 297 6.57 8.23 22.77
C ASN A 297 6.85 6.81 22.27
N SER A 298 8.05 6.55 21.72
CA SER A 298 8.42 5.26 21.14
C SER A 298 9.08 4.28 22.13
N ASN A 299 9.40 4.71 23.35
CA ASN A 299 10.27 3.96 24.23
C ASN A 299 11.61 3.55 23.59
N LYS A 300 12.12 4.38 22.67
CA LYS A 300 13.38 4.19 21.93
C LYS A 300 13.46 2.91 21.09
N ARG A 301 12.33 2.44 20.59
CA ARG A 301 12.22 1.26 19.71
C ARG A 301 11.34 1.56 18.52
N THR A 302 11.44 0.75 17.48
CA THR A 302 10.49 0.77 16.37
C THR A 302 9.15 0.18 16.81
N HIS A 303 8.08 0.55 16.13
CA HIS A 303 6.72 0.06 16.35
C HIS A 303 6.16 -0.51 15.06
N GLU A 304 5.07 -1.30 15.15
CA GLU A 304 4.33 -1.71 13.96
C GLU A 304 4.02 -0.50 13.09
N VAL A 305 4.20 -0.65 11.79
CA VAL A 305 3.79 0.38 10.83
C VAL A 305 2.29 0.65 10.92
N LYS A 306 1.88 1.86 10.55
CA LYS A 306 0.45 2.25 10.49
C LYS A 306 -0.27 2.31 11.84
N LYS A 307 0.45 2.39 12.96
CA LYS A 307 -0.15 2.61 14.30
C LYS A 307 -0.38 4.08 14.62
N LYS A 308 0.16 4.97 13.83
CA LYS A 308 -0.09 6.41 13.89
C LYS A 308 -1.07 6.84 12.81
N LEU A 309 -1.52 8.10 12.83
CA LEU A 309 -2.38 8.63 11.79
C LEU A 309 -1.59 8.85 10.50
N PRO A 310 -2.21 8.62 9.34
CA PRO A 310 -1.59 8.90 8.05
C PRO A 310 -1.62 10.40 7.74
N ASN A 311 -0.77 10.84 6.82
CA ASN A 311 -0.87 12.17 6.24
C ASN A 311 -2.04 12.28 5.24
N GLY A 312 -2.22 13.45 4.62
CA GLY A 312 -3.33 13.73 3.70
C GLY A 312 -3.34 12.87 2.42
N TYR A 313 -2.24 12.21 2.08
CA TYR A 313 -2.18 11.23 0.99
C TYR A 313 -2.45 9.78 1.45
N GLY A 314 -2.65 9.56 2.75
CA GLY A 314 -2.84 8.20 3.29
C GLY A 314 -1.52 7.47 3.54
N LEU A 315 -0.40 8.18 3.60
CA LEU A 315 0.93 7.63 3.89
C LEU A 315 1.20 7.70 5.39
N TYR A 316 1.62 6.59 5.96
CA TYR A 316 1.93 6.44 7.38
C TYR A 316 3.43 6.56 7.63
N ASP A 317 3.78 6.92 8.86
CA ASP A 317 5.15 6.89 9.38
C ASP A 317 6.17 7.72 8.57
N MET A 318 5.67 8.70 7.75
CA MET A 318 6.52 9.64 7.02
C MET A 318 7.29 10.60 7.94
N SER A 319 7.03 10.53 9.23
CA SER A 319 7.76 11.21 10.31
C SER A 319 7.97 10.22 11.43
N GLY A 320 9.23 9.86 11.75
CA GLY A 320 9.60 8.94 12.83
C GLY A 320 9.61 7.47 12.44
N ASN A 321 9.45 6.57 13.38
CA ASN A 321 9.63 5.12 13.30
C ASN A 321 11.02 4.73 12.82
N VAL A 322 11.29 4.71 11.50
CA VAL A 322 12.65 4.58 10.96
C VAL A 322 12.98 5.68 9.97
N TRP A 323 14.25 6.03 9.87
CA TRP A 323 14.79 6.77 8.74
C TRP A 323 14.59 5.98 7.46
N GLU A 324 14.44 6.67 6.33
CA GLU A 324 14.18 6.03 5.06
C GLU A 324 15.22 6.41 4.01
N TRP A 325 15.92 5.41 3.46
CA TRP A 325 16.81 5.60 2.33
C TRP A 325 16.08 6.20 1.14
N CYS A 326 16.71 7.23 0.53
CA CYS A 326 16.36 7.74 -0.79
C CYS A 326 17.38 7.27 -1.84
N TRP A 327 17.00 7.39 -3.10
CA TRP A 327 17.88 7.07 -4.23
C TRP A 327 19.13 7.96 -4.29
N ASP A 328 18.99 9.23 -3.92
CA ASP A 328 19.88 10.33 -4.21
C ASP A 328 21.24 10.20 -3.55
N TRP A 329 22.31 10.48 -4.32
CA TRP A 329 23.56 10.92 -3.73
C TRP A 329 23.36 12.30 -3.12
N TYR A 330 23.80 12.49 -1.90
CA TYR A 330 23.71 13.78 -1.23
C TYR A 330 24.47 14.86 -1.99
N LYS A 331 23.82 15.98 -2.23
CA LYS A 331 24.41 17.25 -2.62
C LYS A 331 23.68 18.37 -1.88
N ASP A 332 24.34 19.51 -1.65
CA ASP A 332 23.69 20.69 -1.14
C ASP A 332 22.67 21.21 -2.17
N TYR A 333 21.54 21.72 -1.69
CA TYR A 333 20.56 22.36 -2.54
C TYR A 333 21.17 23.58 -3.25
N GLN A 334 20.73 23.81 -4.46
CA GLN A 334 21.16 24.95 -5.27
C GLN A 334 19.94 25.86 -5.50
N GLU A 335 20.21 27.14 -5.76
CA GLU A 335 19.19 28.04 -6.24
C GLU A 335 18.76 27.65 -7.66
N GLY A 336 17.46 27.86 -7.97
CA GLY A 336 16.86 27.61 -9.26
C GLY A 336 15.89 26.42 -9.26
N ASP A 337 15.09 26.35 -10.31
CA ASP A 337 14.07 25.33 -10.47
C ASP A 337 14.69 24.01 -10.96
N GLU A 338 14.24 22.90 -10.41
CA GLU A 338 14.66 21.56 -10.81
C GLU A 338 13.46 20.75 -11.36
N ILE A 339 13.72 19.90 -12.35
CA ILE A 339 12.71 18.99 -12.93
C ILE A 339 13.15 17.56 -12.66
N ASP A 340 12.28 16.77 -11.98
CA ASP A 340 12.55 15.38 -11.59
C ASP A 340 13.97 15.17 -11.02
N PRO A 341 14.42 15.92 -9.99
CA PRO A 341 15.77 15.78 -9.48
C PRO A 341 16.02 14.38 -8.93
N VAL A 342 17.23 13.88 -9.14
CA VAL A 342 17.68 12.54 -8.73
C VAL A 342 18.98 12.59 -7.91
N GLY A 343 19.29 13.76 -7.36
CA GLY A 343 20.47 14.00 -6.55
C GLY A 343 21.76 14.18 -7.35
N GLY A 344 22.90 13.98 -6.72
CA GLY A 344 24.22 14.02 -7.37
C GLY A 344 24.42 12.84 -8.33
N SER A 345 25.29 13.00 -9.33
CA SER A 345 25.66 11.89 -10.24
C SER A 345 26.54 10.85 -9.56
N SER A 346 27.24 11.23 -8.51
CA SER A 346 28.05 10.38 -7.64
C SER A 346 28.31 11.10 -6.31
N GLY A 347 28.80 10.37 -5.33
CA GLY A 347 29.13 10.95 -4.03
C GLY A 347 29.56 9.88 -3.02
N PRO A 348 30.04 10.29 -1.84
CA PRO A 348 30.35 9.37 -0.75
C PRO A 348 29.11 8.98 0.07
N ASN A 349 28.02 9.76 0.01
CA ASN A 349 26.88 9.63 0.91
C ASN A 349 25.56 9.59 0.16
N ARG A 350 24.65 8.73 0.61
CA ARG A 350 23.26 8.64 0.19
C ARG A 350 22.35 9.41 1.16
N VAL A 351 21.26 9.97 0.62
CA VAL A 351 20.27 10.69 1.41
C VAL A 351 19.37 9.72 2.17
N TYR A 352 19.00 10.08 3.39
CA TYR A 352 17.88 9.47 4.13
C TYR A 352 17.03 10.52 4.83
N ARG A 353 15.76 10.22 5.06
CA ARG A 353 14.72 11.17 5.45
C ARG A 353 13.83 10.59 6.56
N GLY A 354 12.97 11.43 7.16
CA GLY A 354 11.84 11.05 8.01
C GLY A 354 12.09 11.13 9.51
N GLY A 355 13.30 10.97 9.98
CA GLY A 355 13.57 10.75 11.42
C GLY A 355 13.31 9.30 11.82
N CYS A 356 13.55 8.96 13.07
CA CYS A 356 13.29 7.63 13.58
C CYS A 356 12.78 7.66 15.02
N SER A 357 12.46 6.52 15.56
CA SER A 357 11.92 6.33 16.92
C SER A 357 12.76 6.94 18.06
N ILE A 358 14.04 7.20 17.81
CA ILE A 358 14.93 7.87 18.78
C ILE A 358 15.24 9.33 18.39
N SER A 359 14.65 9.84 17.32
CA SER A 359 14.80 11.23 16.85
C SER A 359 13.80 12.15 17.54
N GLY A 360 14.17 13.43 17.66
CA GLY A 360 13.28 14.50 18.12
C GLY A 360 12.94 15.45 16.96
N SER A 361 13.65 16.57 16.89
CA SER A 361 13.42 17.62 15.88
C SER A 361 13.72 17.20 14.44
N SER A 362 14.38 16.06 14.23
CA SER A 362 14.74 15.55 12.90
C SER A 362 13.57 14.89 12.14
N CYS A 363 12.40 14.70 12.78
CA CYS A 363 11.23 14.10 12.15
C CYS A 363 10.42 15.08 11.27
N ARG A 364 10.98 16.23 10.90
CA ARG A 364 10.32 17.20 10.00
C ARG A 364 10.35 16.68 8.56
N ALA A 365 9.31 17.02 7.79
CA ALA A 365 9.22 16.67 6.38
C ALA A 365 10.42 17.20 5.55
N SER A 366 10.94 18.38 5.89
CA SER A 366 12.11 19.00 5.22
C SER A 366 13.46 18.50 5.73
N SER A 367 13.52 17.85 6.91
CA SER A 367 14.78 17.39 7.50
C SER A 367 15.45 16.37 6.60
N ARG A 368 16.72 16.63 6.29
CA ARG A 368 17.52 15.76 5.42
C ARG A 368 18.85 15.41 6.07
N PHE A 369 19.22 14.15 5.90
CA PHE A 369 20.46 13.59 6.42
C PHE A 369 21.13 12.70 5.38
N PHE A 370 22.35 12.30 5.66
CA PHE A 370 23.10 11.47 4.73
C PHE A 370 24.12 10.59 5.47
N ASN A 371 24.42 9.44 4.87
CA ASN A 371 25.49 8.54 5.29
C ASN A 371 26.04 7.79 4.08
N GLY A 372 27.21 7.15 4.25
CA GLY A 372 27.70 6.19 3.27
C GLY A 372 26.66 5.11 2.97
N PRO A 373 26.72 4.44 1.80
CA PRO A 373 25.73 3.44 1.40
C PRO A 373 25.50 2.28 2.40
N LEU A 374 26.45 2.06 3.32
CA LEU A 374 26.34 1.01 4.34
C LEU A 374 25.72 1.49 5.65
N ALA A 375 25.66 2.79 5.88
CA ALA A 375 25.42 3.43 7.17
C ALA A 375 26.42 2.98 8.27
N ASP A 376 26.61 3.78 9.28
CA ASP A 376 27.29 3.31 10.51
C ASP A 376 26.28 2.57 11.41
N GLU A 377 26.80 1.72 12.31
CA GLU A 377 25.98 0.85 13.15
C GLU A 377 24.93 1.60 13.99
N ASN A 378 25.24 2.81 14.44
CA ASN A 378 24.32 3.58 15.28
C ASN A 378 23.13 4.14 14.49
N ILE A 379 23.37 4.54 13.25
CA ILE A 379 22.34 5.00 12.33
C ILE A 379 21.52 3.83 11.80
N ALA A 380 22.20 2.72 11.44
CA ALA A 380 21.58 1.54 10.87
C ALA A 380 20.44 0.97 11.72
N LYS A 381 20.55 1.00 13.05
CA LYS A 381 19.50 0.57 13.99
C LYS A 381 18.16 1.30 13.87
N GLY A 382 18.11 2.38 13.15
CA GLY A 382 16.87 3.12 12.90
C GLY A 382 16.71 3.50 11.44
N LEU A 383 17.33 2.78 10.49
CA LEU A 383 17.36 3.13 9.08
C LEU A 383 16.86 1.97 8.22
N GLY A 384 15.68 2.18 7.67
CA GLY A 384 14.97 1.31 6.75
C GLY A 384 14.69 2.03 5.43
N PHE A 385 13.57 1.75 4.80
CA PHE A 385 13.16 2.36 3.53
C PHE A 385 11.69 2.08 3.21
N ARG A 386 11.14 2.83 2.27
CA ARG A 386 9.85 2.53 1.62
C ARG A 386 9.98 2.41 0.12
N LEU A 387 8.97 1.84 -0.52
CA LEU A 387 8.97 1.55 -1.95
C LEU A 387 8.19 2.58 -2.73
N VAL A 388 8.67 2.86 -3.93
CA VAL A 388 7.89 3.54 -4.98
C VAL A 388 7.96 2.77 -6.29
N ARG A 389 7.00 3.08 -7.18
CA ARG A 389 6.96 2.61 -8.59
C ARG A 389 6.54 3.76 -9.47
N THR A 390 7.07 3.82 -10.68
CA THR A 390 6.59 4.78 -11.68
C THR A 390 5.27 4.28 -12.29
N VAL A 391 4.27 5.16 -12.42
CA VAL A 391 3.02 4.86 -13.15
C VAL A 391 3.32 4.81 -14.64
N GLN A 392 2.87 3.75 -15.32
CA GLN A 392 3.02 3.57 -16.77
C GLN A 392 1.92 4.28 -17.53
#